data_86103e3e0278312d38a1c9572ca1c434
#
_entry.id   86103e3e0278312d38a1c9572ca1c434
#
_cell.length_a   1.000
_cell.length_b   1.000
_cell.length_c   1.000
_cell.angle_alpha   90.00
_cell.angle_beta   90.00
_cell.angle_gamma   90.00
#
_symmetry.space_group_name_H-M   'P 1'
#
loop_
_entity.id
_entity.type
_entity.pdbx_description
1 polymer ?
#
loop_
_entity_poly.entity_id
_entity_poly.type
_entity_poly.pdbx_seq_one_letter_code
_entity_poly.pdbx_strand_id
1 'polypeptide(L)'
;HAGHEYFELQVIRLETGNRDDYKIIMGFRYIDDIVQEDMKKKQQMEETMADLKMNNEIISAISKMYWIIYRMDLEFRRVLFRSRLTGRSGKISVQFTKAREKIVAPEFQERMREFLDASTLAERLKNREEISTEYRAITGVWHQARFIVKLRNEAGEVTNVLYVARDINDQKISELENREELRRTAQEAEKANLAKTDFLRRMSHDIRTPINGIQGCVDIADRYPDDLELQQEARTKIRTASGYLLNLVNDVLDMAAID
;
A
#
# COMPACT_ATOMS: atom_id res chain seq x y z
N HIS A 1 47.46 19.59 -18.87
CA HIS A 1 46.94 20.61 -17.95
C HIS A 1 48.11 21.43 -17.45
N ALA A 2 48.21 22.70 -17.86
CA ALA A 2 49.12 23.65 -17.22
C ALA A 2 48.61 23.91 -15.81
N GLY A 3 49.34 23.43 -14.82
CA GLY A 3 49.02 23.73 -13.42
C GLY A 3 49.21 25.22 -13.18
N HIS A 4 48.21 25.87 -12.59
CA HIS A 4 48.34 27.23 -12.09
C HIS A 4 49.03 27.17 -10.73
N GLU A 5 50.13 27.89 -10.60
CA GLU A 5 50.85 28.08 -9.34
C GLU A 5 50.43 29.41 -8.74
N TYR A 6 50.15 29.46 -7.46
CA TYR A 6 49.67 30.66 -6.76
C TYR A 6 50.76 31.25 -5.89
N PHE A 7 50.91 32.61 -6.05
CA PHE A 7 51.86 33.39 -5.27
C PHE A 7 51.17 34.61 -4.65
N GLU A 8 51.48 34.89 -3.40
CA GLU A 8 51.08 36.10 -2.72
C GLU A 8 52.14 37.16 -2.95
N LEU A 9 51.74 38.32 -3.46
CA LEU A 9 52.64 39.48 -3.63
C LEU A 9 52.42 40.45 -2.45
N GLN A 10 53.47 40.63 -1.66
CA GLN A 10 53.50 41.65 -0.62
C GLN A 10 54.33 42.84 -1.09
N VAL A 11 53.75 44.03 -1.06
CA VAL A 11 54.41 45.27 -1.45
C VAL A 11 54.47 46.20 -0.23
N ILE A 12 55.69 46.50 0.23
CA ILE A 12 55.92 47.38 1.38
C ILE A 12 56.63 48.61 0.90
N ARG A 13 56.01 49.77 1.17
CA ARG A 13 56.64 51.11 0.93
C ARG A 13 57.40 51.50 2.19
N LEU A 14 58.70 51.80 2.02
CA LEU A 14 59.53 52.37 3.06
C LEU A 14 59.76 53.84 2.76
N GLU A 15 59.44 54.71 3.71
CA GLU A 15 59.71 56.13 3.64
C GLU A 15 61.16 56.39 4.10
N THR A 16 61.96 57.00 3.23
CA THR A 16 63.35 57.37 3.53
C THR A 16 63.45 58.87 3.91
N GLY A 17 62.96 59.31 5.01
CA GLY A 17 63.21 60.60 5.60
C GLY A 17 63.13 61.88 4.75
N ASN A 18 63.08 61.80 3.46
CA ASN A 18 62.89 62.87 2.51
C ASN A 18 61.54 62.76 1.81
N ARG A 19 60.78 63.83 1.70
CA ARG A 19 59.35 63.80 1.29
C ARG A 19 59.04 63.19 -0.07
N ASP A 20 60.04 63.09 -0.93
CA ASP A 20 59.85 62.52 -2.33
C ASP A 20 60.65 61.26 -2.60
N ASP A 21 61.32 60.69 -1.62
CA ASP A 21 62.12 59.47 -1.84
C ASP A 21 61.57 58.29 -1.03
N TYR A 22 61.18 57.23 -1.72
CA TYR A 22 60.63 56.00 -1.11
C TYR A 22 61.27 54.78 -1.77
N LYS A 23 61.44 53.72 -0.97
CA LYS A 23 61.83 52.39 -1.43
C LYS A 23 60.66 51.46 -1.41
N ILE A 24 60.48 50.69 -2.46
CA ILE A 24 59.47 49.62 -2.54
C ILE A 24 60.20 48.29 -2.35
N ILE A 25 59.78 47.53 -1.38
CA ILE A 25 60.20 46.15 -1.21
C ILE A 25 59.04 45.27 -1.68
N MET A 26 59.31 44.38 -2.63
CA MET A 26 58.37 43.37 -3.10
C MET A 26 58.85 41.98 -2.66
N GLY A 27 57.98 41.26 -1.98
CA GLY A 27 58.20 39.88 -1.58
C GLY A 27 57.16 38.97 -2.25
N PHE A 28 57.63 37.84 -2.72
CA PHE A 28 56.77 36.78 -3.28
C PHE A 28 56.78 35.63 -2.35
N ARG A 29 55.60 35.14 -1.99
CA ARG A 29 55.43 33.94 -1.19
C ARG A 29 54.66 32.91 -1.99
N TYR A 30 55.16 31.71 -2.11
CA TYR A 30 54.48 30.57 -2.73
C TYR A 30 53.36 30.11 -1.78
N ILE A 31 52.11 30.03 -2.26
CA ILE A 31 50.95 29.74 -1.44
C ILE A 31 50.07 28.65 -2.06
N ASP A 32 50.56 27.89 -3.02
CA ASP A 32 49.79 26.89 -3.77
C ASP A 32 49.14 25.86 -2.84
N ASP A 33 49.89 25.32 -1.88
CA ASP A 33 49.39 24.34 -0.91
C ASP A 33 48.22 24.90 -0.09
N ILE A 34 48.27 26.18 0.29
CA ILE A 34 47.22 26.85 1.05
C ILE A 34 45.97 27.02 0.21
N VAL A 35 46.13 27.41 -1.06
CA VAL A 35 45.00 27.63 -1.98
C VAL A 35 44.35 26.27 -2.35
N GLN A 36 45.13 25.22 -2.58
CA GLN A 36 44.63 23.89 -2.87
C GLN A 36 43.88 23.29 -1.67
N GLU A 37 44.39 23.49 -0.44
CA GLU A 37 43.69 23.04 0.77
C GLU A 37 42.35 23.79 0.94
N ASP A 38 42.32 25.09 0.69
CA ASP A 38 41.13 25.92 0.80
C ASP A 38 40.09 25.56 -0.26
N MET A 39 40.53 25.31 -1.50
CA MET A 39 39.67 24.81 -2.59
C MET A 39 39.06 23.46 -2.23
N LYS A 40 39.85 22.55 -1.69
CA LYS A 40 39.37 21.23 -1.25
C LYS A 40 38.35 21.32 -0.13
N LYS A 41 38.57 22.17 0.87
CA LYS A 41 37.63 22.44 1.96
C LYS A 41 36.32 23.05 1.42
N LYS A 42 36.40 23.98 0.49
CA LYS A 42 35.26 24.61 -0.14
C LYS A 42 34.43 23.59 -0.94
N GLN A 43 35.08 22.73 -1.71
CA GLN A 43 34.41 21.67 -2.46
C GLN A 43 33.68 20.69 -1.53
N GLN A 44 34.35 20.23 -0.46
CA GLN A 44 33.70 19.36 0.55
C GLN A 44 32.51 20.02 1.21
N MET A 45 32.59 21.31 1.46
CA MET A 45 31.48 22.08 2.05
C MET A 45 30.31 22.22 1.09
N GLU A 46 30.57 22.44 -0.21
CA GLU A 46 29.56 22.51 -1.27
C GLU A 46 28.85 21.14 -1.45
N GLU A 47 29.59 20.04 -1.47
CA GLU A 47 29.05 18.66 -1.51
C GLU A 47 28.18 18.39 -0.28
N THR A 48 28.66 18.72 0.92
CA THR A 48 27.89 18.53 2.17
C THR A 48 26.61 19.39 2.17
N MET A 49 26.67 20.61 1.66
CA MET A 49 25.49 21.49 1.54
C MET A 49 24.48 20.95 0.52
N ALA A 50 24.94 20.39 -0.61
CA ALA A 50 24.07 19.76 -1.60
C ALA A 50 23.32 18.56 -1.01
N ASP A 51 24.03 17.70 -0.29
CA ASP A 51 23.45 16.55 0.41
C ASP A 51 22.42 16.95 1.49
N LEU A 52 22.73 17.98 2.28
CA LEU A 52 21.81 18.53 3.27
C LEU A 52 20.55 19.10 2.61
N LYS A 53 20.69 19.79 1.48
CA LYS A 53 19.56 20.33 0.74
C LYS A 53 18.68 19.23 0.19
N MET A 54 19.26 18.21 -0.42
CA MET A 54 18.56 17.05 -0.94
C MET A 54 17.81 16.31 0.18
N ASN A 55 18.46 16.06 1.31
CA ASN A 55 17.83 15.45 2.47
C ASN A 55 16.65 16.28 3.01
N ASN A 56 16.77 17.61 3.04
CA ASN A 56 15.68 18.49 3.45
C ASN A 56 14.49 18.46 2.47
N GLU A 57 14.76 18.37 1.17
CA GLU A 57 13.71 18.23 0.14
C GLU A 57 12.96 16.90 0.29
N ILE A 58 13.68 15.81 0.52
CA ILE A 58 13.10 14.48 0.80
C ILE A 58 12.25 14.52 2.08
N ILE A 59 12.77 15.08 3.16
CA ILE A 59 12.02 15.24 4.43
C ILE A 59 10.76 16.10 4.21
N SER A 60 10.86 17.17 3.43
CA SER A 60 9.73 18.04 3.11
C SER A 60 8.65 17.30 2.30
N ALA A 61 9.05 16.49 1.31
CA ALA A 61 8.15 15.67 0.51
C ALA A 61 7.43 14.62 1.37
N ILE A 62 8.18 13.90 2.20
CA ILE A 62 7.64 12.90 3.13
C ILE A 62 6.68 13.56 4.13
N SER A 63 7.02 14.75 4.64
CA SER A 63 6.18 15.49 5.60
C SER A 63 4.83 15.92 5.03
N LYS A 64 4.70 16.02 3.70
CA LYS A 64 3.42 16.27 3.03
C LYS A 64 2.51 15.04 3.04
N MET A 65 3.08 13.84 3.06
CA MET A 65 2.34 12.58 3.08
C MET A 65 1.83 12.20 4.49
N TYR A 66 2.42 12.76 5.53
CA TYR A 66 2.06 12.47 6.91
C TYR A 66 1.46 13.70 7.60
N TRP A 67 0.32 13.49 8.23
CA TRP A 67 -0.36 14.52 9.01
C TRP A 67 0.38 14.84 10.33
N ILE A 68 0.96 13.79 10.94
CA ILE A 68 1.71 13.89 12.20
C ILE A 68 3.01 13.11 12.09
N ILE A 69 4.11 13.71 12.54
CA ILE A 69 5.40 13.03 12.72
C ILE A 69 5.95 13.40 14.10
N TYR A 70 6.15 12.42 14.97
CA TYR A 70 6.82 12.58 16.27
C TYR A 70 8.05 11.68 16.34
N ARG A 71 9.20 12.23 16.63
CA ARG A 71 10.38 11.49 17.09
C ARG A 71 10.34 11.41 18.60
N MET A 72 10.44 10.21 19.15
CA MET A 72 10.33 9.96 20.59
C MET A 72 11.55 9.21 21.07
N ASP A 73 11.99 9.60 22.26
CA ASP A 73 12.97 8.91 23.06
C ASP A 73 12.23 8.10 24.14
N LEU A 74 12.41 6.76 24.08
CA LEU A 74 11.71 5.86 25.01
C LEU A 74 12.40 5.79 26.37
N GLU A 75 13.73 5.98 26.42
CA GLU A 75 14.51 5.98 27.65
C GLU A 75 14.11 7.17 28.55
N PHE A 76 14.06 8.37 27.96
CA PHE A 76 13.64 9.59 28.67
C PHE A 76 12.14 9.89 28.60
N ARG A 77 11.36 9.06 27.89
CA ARG A 77 9.91 9.22 27.68
C ARG A 77 9.52 10.61 27.17
N ARG A 78 10.33 11.17 26.25
CA ARG A 78 10.19 12.53 25.72
C ARG A 78 9.96 12.54 24.21
N VAL A 79 9.17 13.52 23.76
CA VAL A 79 9.06 13.83 22.32
C VAL A 79 10.21 14.76 21.94
N LEU A 80 11.09 14.29 21.03
CA LEU A 80 12.28 15.04 20.59
C LEU A 80 11.97 15.99 19.43
N PHE A 81 11.03 15.62 18.56
CA PHE A 81 10.68 16.42 17.38
C PHE A 81 9.19 16.26 17.04
N ARG A 82 8.58 17.35 16.58
CA ARG A 82 7.18 17.41 16.18
C ARG A 82 7.02 18.25 14.92
N SER A 83 6.44 17.69 13.83
CA SER A 83 6.03 18.45 12.67
C SER A 83 4.58 18.95 12.82
N ARG A 84 4.31 20.17 12.46
CA ARG A 84 3.00 20.84 12.32
C ARG A 84 2.16 21.19 13.56
N LEU A 85 2.52 20.84 14.77
CA LEU A 85 1.79 21.34 15.94
C LEU A 85 2.75 21.96 16.93
N THR A 86 2.46 23.17 17.32
CA THR A 86 3.22 24.11 18.18
C THR A 86 4.09 23.48 19.25
N GLY A 87 5.37 23.86 19.21
CA GLY A 87 6.45 23.43 20.07
C GLY A 87 6.18 23.54 21.56
N ARG A 88 5.91 22.39 22.19
CA ARG A 88 6.16 22.20 23.61
C ARG A 88 6.62 20.77 23.82
N SER A 89 7.84 20.61 24.31
CA SER A 89 8.35 19.38 24.88
C SER A 89 7.46 19.00 26.09
N GLY A 90 6.98 17.74 26.13
CA GLY A 90 6.14 17.26 27.22
C GLY A 90 6.17 15.73 27.32
N LYS A 91 5.66 15.18 28.42
CA LYS A 91 5.54 13.72 28.59
C LYS A 91 4.68 13.14 27.47
N ILE A 92 5.17 12.08 26.81
CA ILE A 92 4.52 11.40 25.67
C ILE A 92 3.08 11.01 25.99
N SER A 93 2.85 10.42 27.18
CA SER A 93 1.55 9.94 27.64
C SER A 93 0.48 11.03 27.64
N VAL A 94 0.81 12.22 28.14
CA VAL A 94 -0.16 13.34 28.22
C VAL A 94 -0.55 13.85 26.84
N GLN A 95 0.40 13.89 25.91
CA GLN A 95 0.13 14.36 24.56
C GLN A 95 -0.72 13.35 23.76
N PHE A 96 -0.44 12.07 23.89
CA PHE A 96 -1.22 11.02 23.25
C PHE A 96 -2.64 10.92 23.80
N THR A 97 -2.83 11.03 25.12
CA THR A 97 -4.16 11.05 25.71
C THR A 97 -5.01 12.19 25.17
N LYS A 98 -4.48 13.43 25.18
CA LYS A 98 -5.19 14.60 24.64
C LYS A 98 -5.49 14.50 23.15
N ALA A 99 -4.55 13.97 22.35
CA ALA A 99 -4.73 13.80 20.91
C ALA A 99 -5.80 12.73 20.63
N ARG A 100 -5.74 11.60 21.31
CA ARG A 100 -6.73 10.52 21.21
C ARG A 100 -8.15 11.02 21.49
N GLU A 101 -8.37 11.68 22.63
CA GLU A 101 -9.70 12.16 23.04
C GLU A 101 -10.30 13.19 22.07
N LYS A 102 -9.45 14.00 21.43
CA LYS A 102 -9.89 15.06 20.50
C LYS A 102 -10.04 14.63 19.04
N ILE A 103 -9.37 13.56 18.63
CA ILE A 103 -9.22 13.24 17.21
C ILE A 103 -9.86 11.88 16.88
N VAL A 104 -9.77 10.90 17.77
CA VAL A 104 -10.17 9.53 17.51
C VAL A 104 -11.65 9.32 17.78
N ALA A 105 -12.37 8.71 16.84
CA ALA A 105 -13.77 8.37 17.01
C ALA A 105 -14.01 7.40 18.19
N PRO A 106 -15.17 7.46 18.86
CA PRO A 106 -15.44 6.70 20.10
C PRO A 106 -15.17 5.21 19.98
N GLU A 107 -15.53 4.59 18.86
CA GLU A 107 -15.37 3.17 18.60
C GLU A 107 -13.91 2.71 18.51
N PHE A 108 -12.97 3.63 18.29
CA PHE A 108 -11.53 3.35 18.21
C PHE A 108 -10.73 3.78 19.43
N GLN A 109 -11.37 4.43 20.42
CA GLN A 109 -10.71 5.00 21.59
C GLN A 109 -9.91 3.94 22.39
N GLU A 110 -10.48 2.79 22.64
CA GLU A 110 -9.84 1.73 23.42
C GLU A 110 -8.64 1.15 22.67
N ARG A 111 -8.83 0.78 21.41
CA ARG A 111 -7.77 0.27 20.53
C ARG A 111 -6.59 1.26 20.42
N MET A 112 -6.90 2.57 20.29
CA MET A 112 -5.88 3.59 20.22
C MET A 112 -5.23 3.86 21.58
N ARG A 113 -5.91 3.66 22.69
CA ARG A 113 -5.34 3.72 24.05
C ARG A 113 -4.22 2.68 24.20
N GLU A 114 -4.50 1.43 23.83
CA GLU A 114 -3.52 0.34 23.87
C GLU A 114 -2.38 0.57 22.89
N PHE A 115 -2.69 1.03 21.67
CA PHE A 115 -1.67 1.29 20.65
C PHE A 115 -0.70 2.39 21.08
N LEU A 116 -1.20 3.47 21.69
CA LEU A 116 -0.42 4.64 22.11
C LEU A 116 0.25 4.48 23.49
N ASP A 117 0.09 3.33 24.16
CA ASP A 117 0.75 3.08 25.44
C ASP A 117 2.25 2.98 25.26
N ALA A 118 2.95 4.05 25.68
CA ALA A 118 4.40 4.13 25.61
C ALA A 118 5.13 3.18 26.58
N SER A 119 4.45 2.70 27.62
CA SER A 119 5.05 1.82 28.63
C SER A 119 5.33 0.41 28.08
N THR A 120 4.51 -0.05 27.15
CA THR A 120 4.62 -1.38 26.52
C THR A 120 5.30 -1.33 25.13
N LEU A 121 5.60 -0.13 24.63
CA LEU A 121 6.02 0.08 23.25
C LEU A 121 7.35 -0.60 22.93
N ALA A 122 8.34 -0.51 23.84
CA ALA A 122 9.64 -1.14 23.64
C ALA A 122 9.53 -2.67 23.51
N GLU A 123 8.71 -3.31 24.34
CA GLU A 123 8.50 -4.76 24.29
C GLU A 123 7.74 -5.17 23.00
N ARG A 124 6.72 -4.41 22.60
CA ARG A 124 5.97 -4.67 21.36
C ARG A 124 6.82 -4.51 20.09
N LEU A 125 7.87 -3.70 20.15
CA LEU A 125 8.81 -3.47 19.05
C LEU A 125 10.10 -4.30 19.16
N LYS A 126 10.27 -5.14 20.18
CA LYS A 126 11.51 -5.88 20.44
C LYS A 126 12.03 -6.64 19.21
N ASN A 127 11.13 -7.38 18.52
CA ASN A 127 11.45 -8.19 17.36
C ASN A 127 10.77 -7.67 16.07
N ARG A 128 10.38 -6.40 16.04
CA ARG A 128 9.68 -5.78 14.91
C ARG A 128 10.29 -4.42 14.62
N GLU A 129 10.37 -4.08 13.34
CA GLU A 129 10.83 -2.76 12.92
C GLU A 129 9.70 -1.71 12.94
N GLU A 130 8.45 -2.18 12.82
CA GLU A 130 7.29 -1.30 12.94
C GLU A 130 6.06 -2.03 13.50
N ILE A 131 5.15 -1.25 14.06
CA ILE A 131 3.78 -1.64 14.35
C ILE A 131 2.82 -0.58 13.84
N SER A 132 1.64 -1.00 13.37
CA SER A 132 0.66 -0.07 12.82
C SER A 132 -0.75 -0.39 13.26
N THR A 133 -1.61 0.61 13.23
CA THR A 133 -3.04 0.48 13.43
C THR A 133 -3.79 1.50 12.58
N GLU A 134 -5.02 1.18 12.22
CA GLU A 134 -5.92 2.07 11.54
C GLU A 134 -7.02 2.53 12.48
N TYR A 135 -7.43 3.77 12.36
CA TYR A 135 -8.51 4.35 13.16
C TYR A 135 -9.27 5.40 12.34
N ARG A 136 -10.50 5.64 12.75
CA ARG A 136 -11.33 6.69 12.18
C ARG A 136 -11.28 7.91 13.10
N ALA A 137 -11.10 9.08 12.52
CA ALA A 137 -11.22 10.33 13.24
C ALA A 137 -12.68 10.69 13.50
N ILE A 138 -12.95 11.57 14.48
CA ILE A 138 -14.28 12.12 14.73
C ILE A 138 -14.87 12.86 13.52
N THR A 139 -14.01 13.33 12.61
CA THR A 139 -14.38 13.93 11.32
C THR A 139 -14.85 12.91 10.29
N GLY A 140 -14.77 11.61 10.58
CA GLY A 140 -15.10 10.53 9.65
C GLY A 140 -13.94 10.04 8.78
N VAL A 141 -12.81 10.74 8.75
CA VAL A 141 -11.63 10.43 7.92
C VAL A 141 -10.84 9.27 8.51
N TRP A 142 -10.41 8.34 7.67
CA TRP A 142 -9.57 7.22 8.05
C TRP A 142 -8.09 7.61 8.10
N HIS A 143 -7.43 7.21 9.17
CA HIS A 143 -6.00 7.41 9.39
C HIS A 143 -5.30 6.10 9.70
N GLN A 144 -4.03 6.01 9.29
CA GLN A 144 -3.11 4.96 9.71
C GLN A 144 -2.03 5.55 10.60
N ALA A 145 -1.91 5.03 11.83
CA ALA A 145 -0.84 5.35 12.77
C ALA A 145 0.21 4.25 12.76
N ARG A 146 1.51 4.63 12.81
CA ARG A 146 2.63 3.71 12.87
C ARG A 146 3.65 4.15 13.90
N PHE A 147 4.25 3.18 14.58
CA PHE A 147 5.52 3.34 15.28
C PHE A 147 6.61 2.61 14.50
N ILE A 148 7.68 3.30 14.18
CA ILE A 148 8.82 2.79 13.40
C ILE A 148 10.07 2.91 14.26
N VAL A 149 10.82 1.83 14.42
CA VAL A 149 12.09 1.82 15.15
C VAL A 149 13.12 2.67 14.43
N LYS A 150 13.80 3.55 15.17
CA LYS A 150 14.87 4.40 14.63
C LYS A 150 16.25 4.03 15.18
N LEU A 151 16.31 3.73 16.44
CA LEU A 151 17.58 3.36 17.09
C LEU A 151 17.33 2.24 18.09
N ARG A 152 18.33 1.33 18.16
CA ARG A 152 18.48 0.34 19.21
C ARG A 152 19.81 0.58 19.91
N ASN A 153 19.90 0.27 21.19
CA ASN A 153 21.17 0.29 21.91
C ASN A 153 22.01 -0.96 21.56
N GLU A 154 23.21 -1.06 22.13
CA GLU A 154 24.13 -2.20 21.94
C GLU A 154 23.53 -3.55 22.41
N ALA A 155 22.58 -3.53 23.34
CA ALA A 155 21.84 -4.69 23.80
C ALA A 155 20.65 -5.06 22.87
N GLY A 156 20.41 -4.32 21.78
CA GLY A 156 19.29 -4.53 20.84
C GLY A 156 17.95 -3.95 21.31
N GLU A 157 17.91 -3.23 22.44
CA GLU A 157 16.69 -2.64 22.95
C GLU A 157 16.34 -1.35 22.19
N VAL A 158 15.05 -1.13 21.96
CA VAL A 158 14.56 0.03 21.23
C VAL A 158 14.65 1.29 22.10
N THR A 159 15.48 2.23 21.68
CA THR A 159 15.68 3.51 22.39
C THR A 159 14.93 4.67 21.73
N ASN A 160 14.85 4.68 20.41
CA ASN A 160 14.19 5.75 19.66
C ASN A 160 13.19 5.21 18.65
N VAL A 161 12.02 5.82 18.61
CA VAL A 161 10.95 5.50 17.65
C VAL A 161 10.43 6.75 16.96
N LEU A 162 9.94 6.55 15.76
CA LEU A 162 9.19 7.53 15.00
C LEU A 162 7.71 7.15 15.03
N TYR A 163 6.86 8.03 15.56
CA TYR A 163 5.42 7.94 15.40
C TYR A 163 4.99 8.77 14.21
N VAL A 164 4.25 8.16 13.29
CA VAL A 164 3.68 8.83 12.13
C VAL A 164 2.22 8.51 11.99
N ALA A 165 1.43 9.48 11.52
CA ALA A 165 0.04 9.26 11.13
C ALA A 165 -0.21 9.88 9.76
N ARG A 166 -0.85 9.13 8.86
CA ARG A 166 -1.24 9.56 7.52
C ARG A 166 -2.74 9.37 7.29
N ASP A 167 -3.27 10.20 6.43
CA ASP A 167 -4.61 10.00 5.87
C ASP A 167 -4.59 8.78 4.91
N ILE A 168 -5.55 7.89 5.07
CA ILE A 168 -5.75 6.72 4.21
C ILE A 168 -7.20 6.66 3.70
N ASN A 169 -7.91 7.78 3.75
CA ASN A 169 -9.34 7.80 3.44
C ASN A 169 -9.63 7.36 2.00
N ASP A 170 -8.89 7.89 1.02
CA ASP A 170 -9.04 7.52 -0.39
C ASP A 170 -8.73 6.03 -0.61
N GLN A 171 -7.70 5.52 0.05
CA GLN A 171 -7.36 4.10 0.00
C GLN A 171 -8.50 3.24 0.57
N LYS A 172 -9.10 3.65 1.70
CA LYS A 172 -10.21 2.93 2.33
C LYS A 172 -11.49 2.97 1.53
N ILE A 173 -11.81 4.12 0.92
CA ILE A 173 -12.96 4.24 0.03
C ILE A 173 -12.80 3.27 -1.15
N SER A 174 -11.66 3.32 -1.83
CA SER A 174 -11.37 2.43 -2.97
C SER A 174 -11.40 0.94 -2.57
N GLU A 175 -10.86 0.57 -1.40
CA GLU A 175 -10.92 -0.80 -0.88
C GLU A 175 -12.37 -1.27 -0.66
N LEU A 176 -13.21 -0.40 -0.09
CA LEU A 176 -14.63 -0.72 0.15
C LEU A 176 -15.42 -0.84 -1.14
N GLU A 177 -15.20 0.05 -2.10
CA GLU A 177 -15.82 0.01 -3.43
C GLU A 177 -15.46 -1.27 -4.17
N ASN A 178 -14.18 -1.60 -4.25
CA ASN A 178 -13.69 -2.83 -4.88
C ASN A 178 -14.25 -4.09 -4.22
N ARG A 179 -14.37 -4.09 -2.91
CA ARG A 179 -14.94 -5.22 -2.15
C ARG A 179 -16.43 -5.40 -2.46
N GLU A 180 -17.18 -4.31 -2.55
CA GLU A 180 -18.61 -4.37 -2.86
C GLU A 180 -18.85 -4.81 -4.31
N GLU A 181 -18.04 -4.33 -5.25
CA GLU A 181 -18.09 -4.78 -6.65
C GLU A 181 -17.79 -6.28 -6.77
N LEU A 182 -16.73 -6.75 -6.08
CA LEU A 182 -16.37 -8.16 -6.06
C LEU A 182 -17.50 -9.02 -5.45
N ARG A 183 -18.15 -8.53 -4.39
CA ARG A 183 -19.29 -9.21 -3.77
C ARG A 183 -20.46 -9.31 -4.73
N ARG A 184 -20.75 -8.23 -5.46
CA ARG A 184 -21.84 -8.18 -6.44
C ARG A 184 -21.59 -9.17 -7.59
N THR A 185 -20.40 -9.14 -8.17
CA THR A 185 -20.04 -10.06 -9.27
C THR A 185 -20.06 -11.53 -8.83
N ALA A 186 -19.61 -11.83 -7.62
CA ALA A 186 -19.69 -13.18 -7.06
C ALA A 186 -21.14 -13.65 -6.90
N GLN A 187 -22.04 -12.78 -6.42
CA GLN A 187 -23.47 -13.10 -6.29
C GLN A 187 -24.16 -13.32 -7.64
N GLU A 188 -23.81 -12.51 -8.65
CA GLU A 188 -24.35 -12.64 -10.02
C GLU A 188 -23.88 -13.97 -10.64
N ALA A 189 -22.59 -14.31 -10.49
CA ALA A 189 -22.03 -15.59 -10.94
C ALA A 189 -22.68 -16.80 -10.25
N GLU A 190 -22.94 -16.71 -8.94
CA GLU A 190 -23.62 -17.78 -8.20
C GLU A 190 -25.05 -17.98 -8.68
N LYS A 191 -25.81 -16.90 -8.88
CA LYS A 191 -27.18 -16.97 -9.44
C LYS A 191 -27.19 -17.60 -10.83
N ALA A 192 -26.25 -17.20 -11.71
CA ALA A 192 -26.12 -17.79 -13.04
C ALA A 192 -25.79 -19.29 -12.97
N ASN A 193 -24.90 -19.69 -12.05
CA ASN A 193 -24.55 -21.10 -11.87
C ASN A 193 -25.69 -21.95 -11.32
N LEU A 194 -26.47 -21.42 -10.37
CA LEU A 194 -27.69 -22.07 -9.87
C LEU A 194 -28.73 -22.23 -10.98
N ALA A 195 -28.98 -21.19 -11.77
CA ALA A 195 -29.90 -21.24 -12.91
C ALA A 195 -29.47 -22.28 -13.95
N LYS A 196 -28.14 -22.35 -14.25
CA LYS A 196 -27.56 -23.37 -15.14
C LYS A 196 -27.74 -24.80 -14.60
N THR A 197 -27.53 -24.98 -13.28
CA THR A 197 -27.72 -26.28 -12.64
C THR A 197 -29.18 -26.72 -12.68
N ASP A 198 -30.12 -25.82 -12.39
CA ASP A 198 -31.55 -26.11 -12.46
C ASP A 198 -32.00 -26.42 -13.88
N PHE A 199 -31.48 -25.69 -14.86
CA PHE A 199 -31.73 -25.97 -16.28
C PHE A 199 -31.26 -27.36 -16.68
N LEU A 200 -30.02 -27.73 -16.35
CA LEU A 200 -29.47 -29.06 -16.67
C LEU A 200 -30.26 -30.20 -15.99
N ARG A 201 -30.75 -29.96 -14.76
CA ARG A 201 -31.57 -30.92 -14.04
C ARG A 201 -32.92 -31.14 -14.77
N ARG A 202 -33.61 -30.09 -15.20
CA ARG A 202 -34.87 -30.20 -15.97
C ARG A 202 -34.62 -30.86 -17.30
N MET A 203 -33.62 -30.46 -18.04
CA MET A 203 -33.24 -31.08 -19.30
C MET A 203 -32.98 -32.59 -19.18
N SER A 204 -32.23 -32.98 -18.14
CA SER A 204 -31.97 -34.41 -17.87
C SER A 204 -33.26 -35.22 -17.63
N HIS A 205 -34.24 -34.61 -16.93
CA HIS A 205 -35.54 -35.21 -16.71
C HIS A 205 -36.33 -35.34 -18.03
N ASP A 206 -36.41 -34.25 -18.80
CA ASP A 206 -37.18 -34.17 -20.05
C ASP A 206 -36.60 -35.02 -21.16
N ILE A 207 -35.30 -35.30 -21.16
CA ILE A 207 -34.63 -36.25 -22.02
C ILE A 207 -34.91 -37.71 -21.59
N ARG A 208 -34.86 -37.96 -20.27
CA ARG A 208 -35.04 -39.34 -19.74
C ARG A 208 -36.43 -39.88 -20.00
N THR A 209 -37.46 -39.03 -19.93
CA THR A 209 -38.84 -39.46 -20.09
C THR A 209 -39.12 -40.09 -21.45
N PRO A 210 -38.84 -39.46 -22.62
CA PRO A 210 -39.03 -40.06 -23.93
C PRO A 210 -38.10 -41.26 -24.17
N ILE A 211 -36.85 -41.25 -23.64
CA ILE A 211 -35.95 -42.37 -23.74
C ILE A 211 -36.54 -43.62 -23.07
N ASN A 212 -37.04 -43.49 -21.84
CA ASN A 212 -37.67 -44.61 -21.12
C ASN A 212 -38.95 -45.08 -21.85
N GLY A 213 -39.70 -44.13 -22.45
CA GLY A 213 -40.85 -44.47 -23.29
C GLY A 213 -40.48 -45.28 -24.52
N ILE A 214 -39.39 -44.90 -25.19
CA ILE A 214 -38.86 -45.64 -26.35
C ILE A 214 -38.43 -47.05 -25.92
N GLN A 215 -37.66 -47.19 -24.84
CA GLN A 215 -37.22 -48.47 -24.32
C GLN A 215 -38.38 -49.39 -23.96
N GLY A 216 -39.40 -48.84 -23.25
CA GLY A 216 -40.60 -49.60 -22.92
C GLY A 216 -41.39 -50.07 -24.15
N CYS A 217 -41.44 -49.26 -25.21
CA CYS A 217 -42.08 -49.67 -26.48
C CYS A 217 -41.28 -50.77 -27.22
N VAL A 218 -39.94 -50.70 -27.17
CA VAL A 218 -39.08 -51.78 -27.72
C VAL A 218 -39.26 -53.04 -26.92
N ASP A 219 -39.29 -53.03 -25.61
CA ASP A 219 -39.50 -54.18 -24.74
C ASP A 219 -40.87 -54.85 -25.02
N ILE A 220 -41.92 -54.04 -25.29
CA ILE A 220 -43.25 -54.58 -25.70
C ILE A 220 -43.18 -55.23 -27.06
N ALA A 221 -42.55 -54.55 -28.03
CA ALA A 221 -42.41 -55.14 -29.39
C ALA A 221 -41.63 -56.45 -29.41
N ASP A 222 -40.58 -56.59 -28.62
CA ASP A 222 -39.77 -57.78 -28.48
C ASP A 222 -40.55 -58.91 -27.80
N ARG A 223 -41.41 -58.60 -26.84
CA ARG A 223 -42.21 -59.60 -26.11
C ARG A 223 -43.37 -60.15 -26.91
N TYR A 224 -43.92 -59.36 -27.83
CA TYR A 224 -45.10 -59.75 -28.65
C TYR A 224 -44.80 -59.60 -30.16
N PRO A 225 -43.88 -60.39 -30.73
CA PRO A 225 -43.41 -60.20 -32.09
C PRO A 225 -44.49 -60.50 -33.16
N ASP A 226 -45.44 -61.34 -32.85
CA ASP A 226 -46.50 -61.77 -33.78
C ASP A 226 -47.79 -60.93 -33.71
N ASP A 227 -47.86 -59.97 -32.71
CA ASP A 227 -49.00 -59.06 -32.56
C ASP A 227 -48.79 -57.78 -33.40
N LEU A 228 -49.36 -57.78 -34.59
CA LEU A 228 -49.24 -56.70 -35.57
C LEU A 228 -49.76 -55.34 -35.05
N GLU A 229 -50.78 -55.35 -34.21
CA GLU A 229 -51.42 -54.17 -33.70
C GLU A 229 -50.49 -53.54 -32.66
N LEU A 230 -49.99 -54.29 -31.67
CA LEU A 230 -49.02 -53.91 -30.72
C LEU A 230 -47.71 -53.41 -31.37
N GLN A 231 -47.25 -54.09 -32.41
CA GLN A 231 -46.06 -53.72 -33.18
C GLN A 231 -46.27 -52.35 -33.87
N GLN A 232 -47.42 -52.08 -34.41
CA GLN A 232 -47.71 -50.79 -35.05
C GLN A 232 -47.85 -49.68 -34.05
N GLU A 233 -48.48 -49.93 -32.91
CA GLU A 233 -48.61 -49.00 -31.83
C GLU A 233 -47.22 -48.62 -31.25
N ALA A 234 -46.36 -49.61 -30.95
CA ALA A 234 -45.00 -49.38 -30.47
C ALA A 234 -44.18 -48.55 -31.44
N ARG A 235 -44.19 -48.84 -32.75
CA ARG A 235 -43.48 -48.02 -33.78
C ARG A 235 -43.98 -46.54 -33.79
N THR A 236 -45.27 -46.36 -33.67
CA THR A 236 -45.88 -45.01 -33.67
C THR A 236 -45.42 -44.22 -32.45
N LYS A 237 -45.43 -44.83 -31.24
CA LYS A 237 -44.99 -44.22 -29.99
C LYS A 237 -43.48 -43.90 -30.01
N ILE A 238 -42.66 -44.84 -30.53
CA ILE A 238 -41.21 -44.65 -30.71
C ILE A 238 -40.95 -43.42 -31.62
N ARG A 239 -41.64 -43.34 -32.76
CA ARG A 239 -41.47 -42.22 -33.71
C ARG A 239 -41.85 -40.90 -33.08
N THR A 240 -42.94 -40.85 -32.35
CA THR A 240 -43.43 -39.64 -31.67
C THR A 240 -42.42 -39.20 -30.58
N ALA A 241 -41.94 -40.15 -29.74
CA ALA A 241 -41.00 -39.85 -28.68
C ALA A 241 -39.62 -39.42 -29.22
N SER A 242 -39.16 -40.03 -30.33
CA SER A 242 -37.93 -39.64 -31.02
C SER A 242 -38.02 -38.25 -31.65
N GLY A 243 -39.16 -37.88 -32.23
CA GLY A 243 -39.40 -36.54 -32.75
C GLY A 243 -39.39 -35.47 -31.65
N TYR A 244 -40.04 -35.76 -30.51
CA TYR A 244 -39.99 -34.88 -29.34
C TYR A 244 -38.55 -34.70 -28.80
N LEU A 245 -37.78 -35.79 -28.69
CA LEU A 245 -36.38 -35.74 -28.24
C LEU A 245 -35.51 -34.90 -29.18
N LEU A 246 -35.69 -35.04 -30.50
CA LEU A 246 -34.95 -34.24 -31.49
C LEU A 246 -35.22 -32.75 -31.36
N ASN A 247 -36.50 -32.38 -31.18
CA ASN A 247 -36.87 -30.98 -30.95
C ASN A 247 -36.22 -30.45 -29.66
N LEU A 248 -36.27 -31.21 -28.57
CA LEU A 248 -35.66 -30.81 -27.29
C LEU A 248 -34.15 -30.61 -27.42
N VAL A 249 -33.45 -31.44 -28.17
CA VAL A 249 -32.01 -31.28 -28.41
C VAL A 249 -31.73 -30.03 -29.23
N ASN A 250 -32.53 -29.76 -30.27
CA ASN A 250 -32.39 -28.53 -31.05
C ASN A 250 -32.63 -27.29 -30.21
N ASP A 251 -33.66 -27.27 -29.36
CA ASP A 251 -33.93 -26.16 -28.44
C ASP A 251 -32.72 -25.87 -27.51
N VAL A 252 -32.07 -26.93 -27.01
CA VAL A 252 -30.84 -26.82 -26.19
C VAL A 252 -29.67 -26.26 -26.97
N LEU A 253 -29.46 -26.73 -28.23
CA LEU A 253 -28.38 -26.23 -29.07
C LEU A 253 -28.58 -24.77 -29.48
N ASP A 254 -29.81 -24.37 -29.78
CA ASP A 254 -30.14 -22.96 -30.10
C ASP A 254 -29.88 -22.03 -28.91
N MET A 255 -30.21 -22.48 -27.69
CA MET A 255 -29.89 -21.71 -26.48
C MET A 255 -28.37 -21.62 -26.24
N ALA A 256 -27.62 -22.67 -26.52
CA ALA A 256 -26.16 -22.67 -26.34
C ALA A 256 -25.39 -21.82 -27.39
N ALA A 257 -26.04 -21.49 -28.50
CA ALA A 257 -25.45 -20.66 -29.56
C ALA A 257 -25.65 -19.13 -29.31
N ILE A 258 -26.42 -18.77 -28.29
CA ILE A 258 -26.73 -17.35 -27.93
C ILE A 258 -25.77 -16.82 -26.83
N ASP A 259 -25.06 -17.70 -26.10
CA ASP A 259 -24.01 -17.36 -25.12
C ASP A 259 -22.62 -17.24 -25.80
#